data_2d8225434ac75edaf8ad4503b642db0d
#
_entry.id   2d8225434ac75edaf8ad4503b642db0d
#
_cell.length_a   1.000
_cell.length_b   1.000
_cell.length_c   1.000
_cell.angle_alpha   90.00
_cell.angle_beta   90.00
_cell.angle_gamma   90.00
#
_symmetry.space_group_name_H-M   'P 1'
#
loop_
_entity.id
_entity.type
_entity.pdbx_description
1 polymer ?
#
loop_
_entity_poly.entity_id
_entity_poly.type
_entity_poly.pdbx_seq_one_letter_code
_entity_poly.pdbx_strand_id
1 'polypeptide(L)'
;GVTIRGNTFRRLQGTAIVCTNYVDAVIEKNTITDCGRGVAYYMCKNSGVTDVFTDGSGKVLGKRNTDCGSRITDNTISVCQTAEMDKPRGMFLYGGKATGKMPAGNYAVYNLTVSDNTITTTGGGITGTDLQNCTLADNRITHTGAAKETTVGILLHGSSGNLIEKNTCTALHNGLKCMDASHSNELRSNTVTNSRSSAVCIVDSNGVEVTENTIRTGATNGIFMQRSKKARLLRNTIQAMGHNGICLAEKSTAATGSNRIS
;
A
#
# COMPACT_ATOMS: atom_id res chain seq x y z
N GLY A 1 -13.22 -19.17 -2.41
CA GLY A 1 -13.38 -17.77 -2.02
C GLY A 1 -14.10 -17.59 -0.70
N VAL A 2 -14.02 -16.41 -0.14
CA VAL A 2 -14.76 -16.00 1.06
C VAL A 2 -15.31 -14.59 0.82
N THR A 3 -16.53 -14.32 1.31
CA THR A 3 -17.13 -12.99 1.26
C THR A 3 -17.38 -12.48 2.67
N ILE A 4 -16.81 -11.30 3.00
CA ILE A 4 -17.01 -10.56 4.24
C ILE A 4 -17.58 -9.20 3.84
N ARG A 5 -18.88 -9.01 4.02
CA ARG A 5 -19.60 -7.87 3.46
C ARG A 5 -20.56 -7.25 4.45
N GLY A 6 -20.58 -5.91 4.52
CA GLY A 6 -21.60 -5.15 5.26
C GLY A 6 -21.56 -5.33 6.78
N ASN A 7 -20.40 -5.77 7.33
CA ASN A 7 -20.27 -5.98 8.77
C ASN A 7 -19.78 -4.71 9.48
N THR A 8 -20.07 -4.63 10.77
CA THR A 8 -19.56 -3.57 11.64
C THR A 8 -18.67 -4.17 12.73
N PHE A 9 -17.41 -3.70 12.79
CA PHE A 9 -16.41 -4.07 13.79
C PHE A 9 -16.06 -2.84 14.63
N ARG A 10 -16.04 -2.95 15.95
CA ARG A 10 -15.74 -1.81 16.82
C ARG A 10 -14.88 -2.19 18.01
N ARG A 11 -13.94 -1.31 18.37
CA ARG A 11 -13.11 -1.37 19.59
C ARG A 11 -12.36 -2.67 19.77
N LEU A 12 -11.80 -3.21 18.68
CA LEU A 12 -10.95 -4.40 18.75
C LEU A 12 -9.51 -3.99 19.01
N GLN A 13 -8.86 -4.60 19.99
CA GLN A 13 -7.47 -4.28 20.32
C GLN A 13 -6.51 -4.66 19.19
N GLY A 14 -6.78 -5.75 18.51
CA GLY A 14 -6.00 -6.25 17.38
C GLY A 14 -6.57 -5.87 16.01
N THR A 15 -6.67 -6.85 15.12
CA THR A 15 -7.13 -6.71 13.73
C THR A 15 -8.61 -7.09 13.59
N ALA A 16 -9.38 -6.25 12.90
CA ALA A 16 -10.80 -6.48 12.71
C ALA A 16 -11.10 -7.65 11.75
N ILE A 17 -10.41 -7.70 10.59
CA ILE A 17 -10.57 -8.77 9.60
C ILE A 17 -9.21 -9.34 9.26
N VAL A 18 -9.05 -10.67 9.41
CA VAL A 18 -7.84 -11.39 9.01
C VAL A 18 -8.22 -12.47 7.99
N CYS A 19 -7.62 -12.40 6.79
CA CYS A 19 -7.72 -13.43 5.77
C CYS A 19 -6.33 -14.02 5.51
N THR A 20 -6.18 -15.32 5.72
CA THR A 20 -4.90 -16.01 5.49
C THR A 20 -5.08 -17.08 4.42
N ASN A 21 -4.31 -16.99 3.34
CA ASN A 21 -4.30 -17.94 2.22
C ASN A 21 -5.64 -18.11 1.47
N TYR A 22 -6.52 -17.13 1.56
CA TYR A 22 -7.72 -17.11 0.73
C TYR A 22 -7.43 -16.46 -0.63
N VAL A 23 -8.06 -17.01 -1.65
CA VAL A 23 -8.15 -16.45 -3.00
C VAL A 23 -9.59 -16.18 -3.32
N ASP A 24 -9.86 -15.33 -4.30
CA ASP A 24 -11.21 -14.85 -4.60
C ASP A 24 -11.93 -14.34 -3.34
N ALA A 25 -11.16 -13.78 -2.40
CA ALA A 25 -11.70 -13.19 -1.19
C ALA A 25 -12.33 -11.83 -1.53
N VAL A 26 -13.53 -11.61 -1.03
CA VAL A 26 -14.27 -10.37 -1.19
C VAL A 26 -14.48 -9.75 0.18
N ILE A 27 -13.79 -8.63 0.45
CA ILE A 27 -13.95 -7.86 1.70
C ILE A 27 -14.51 -6.49 1.31
N GLU A 28 -15.81 -6.31 1.47
CA GLU A 28 -16.43 -5.10 0.94
C GLU A 28 -17.51 -4.51 1.84
N LYS A 29 -17.65 -3.18 1.80
CA LYS A 29 -18.71 -2.42 2.49
C LYS A 29 -18.77 -2.70 4.00
N ASN A 30 -17.62 -2.97 4.62
CA ASN A 30 -17.54 -3.12 6.06
C ASN A 30 -17.22 -1.77 6.72
N THR A 31 -17.72 -1.58 7.94
CA THR A 31 -17.40 -0.45 8.80
C THR A 31 -16.55 -0.91 9.96
N ILE A 32 -15.33 -0.41 10.06
CA ILE A 32 -14.36 -0.76 11.10
C ILE A 32 -14.02 0.52 11.86
N THR A 33 -14.25 0.54 13.17
CA THR A 33 -14.09 1.75 13.99
C THR A 33 -13.31 1.44 15.27
N ASP A 34 -12.32 2.29 15.57
CA ASP A 34 -11.52 2.22 16.80
C ASP A 34 -10.86 0.85 17.03
N CYS A 35 -10.28 0.30 15.97
CA CYS A 35 -9.55 -0.96 16.01
C CYS A 35 -8.04 -0.71 15.86
N GLY A 36 -7.22 -1.66 16.32
CA GLY A 36 -5.76 -1.58 16.16
C GLY A 36 -5.32 -1.70 14.69
N ARG A 37 -6.02 -2.53 13.92
CA ARG A 37 -5.84 -2.68 12.47
C ARG A 37 -7.18 -2.97 11.81
N GLY A 38 -7.36 -2.47 10.59
CA GLY A 38 -8.58 -2.73 9.84
C GLY A 38 -8.58 -4.11 9.21
N VAL A 39 -7.87 -4.28 8.12
CA VAL A 39 -7.80 -5.54 7.37
C VAL A 39 -6.36 -6.05 7.31
N ALA A 40 -6.16 -7.32 7.59
CA ALA A 40 -4.93 -8.04 7.32
C ALA A 40 -5.19 -9.16 6.30
N TYR A 41 -4.46 -9.13 5.21
CA TYR A 41 -4.52 -10.12 4.14
C TYR A 41 -3.15 -10.75 3.95
N TYR A 42 -3.06 -12.05 4.22
CA TYR A 42 -1.80 -12.79 4.20
C TYR A 42 -1.79 -13.89 3.15
N MET A 43 -0.70 -14.00 2.40
CA MET A 43 -0.36 -15.16 1.59
C MET A 43 0.90 -15.80 2.15
N CYS A 44 0.75 -16.90 2.87
CA CYS A 44 1.82 -17.59 3.58
C CYS A 44 1.93 -19.04 3.14
N LYS A 45 3.14 -19.54 2.93
CA LYS A 45 3.40 -20.95 2.70
C LYS A 45 3.51 -21.68 4.05
N ASN A 46 2.43 -22.33 4.45
CA ASN A 46 2.38 -23.17 5.65
C ASN A 46 2.44 -24.65 5.25
N SER A 47 2.87 -25.52 6.18
CA SER A 47 2.76 -26.97 6.00
C SER A 47 1.29 -27.34 5.73
N GLY A 48 1.02 -28.04 4.64
CA GLY A 48 -0.34 -28.41 4.21
C GLY A 48 -1.03 -27.44 3.25
N VAL A 49 -0.45 -26.29 2.96
CA VAL A 49 -0.97 -25.39 1.90
C VAL A 49 -0.35 -25.81 0.57
N THR A 50 -1.17 -26.20 -0.38
CA THR A 50 -0.73 -26.56 -1.73
C THR A 50 -0.48 -25.34 -2.61
N ASP A 51 0.35 -25.48 -3.63
CA ASP A 51 0.61 -24.42 -4.61
C ASP A 51 -0.58 -24.18 -5.57
N VAL A 52 -1.57 -25.05 -5.52
CA VAL A 52 -2.78 -24.97 -6.36
C VAL A 52 -4.04 -24.87 -5.49
N PHE A 53 -5.08 -24.28 -6.06
CA PHE A 53 -6.43 -24.33 -5.48
C PHE A 53 -7.20 -25.45 -6.15
N THR A 54 -7.95 -26.17 -5.36
CA THR A 54 -8.86 -27.19 -5.87
C THR A 54 -10.26 -26.91 -5.35
N ASP A 55 -11.27 -27.29 -6.13
CA ASP A 55 -12.63 -27.37 -5.63
C ASP A 55 -12.84 -28.64 -4.77
N GLY A 56 -14.04 -28.84 -4.27
CA GLY A 56 -14.38 -30.01 -3.45
C GLY A 56 -14.25 -31.35 -4.17
N SER A 57 -14.14 -31.36 -5.50
CA SER A 57 -13.89 -32.55 -6.33
C SER A 57 -12.40 -32.82 -6.60
N GLY A 58 -11.53 -31.91 -6.18
CA GLY A 58 -10.09 -31.99 -6.44
C GLY A 58 -9.65 -31.39 -7.78
N LYS A 59 -10.57 -30.75 -8.55
CA LYS A 59 -10.21 -30.05 -9.79
C LYS A 59 -9.39 -28.80 -9.49
N VAL A 60 -8.26 -28.63 -10.17
CA VAL A 60 -7.42 -27.44 -10.06
C VAL A 60 -8.15 -26.23 -10.64
N LEU A 61 -8.36 -25.21 -9.81
CA LEU A 61 -8.99 -23.94 -10.18
C LEU A 61 -7.97 -22.86 -10.54
N GLY A 62 -6.76 -22.94 -9.99
CA GLY A 62 -5.71 -21.96 -10.25
C GLY A 62 -4.47 -22.18 -9.37
N LYS A 63 -3.50 -21.27 -9.47
CA LYS A 63 -2.27 -21.29 -8.68
C LYS A 63 -2.23 -20.12 -7.70
N ARG A 64 -1.80 -20.35 -6.45
CA ARG A 64 -1.79 -19.33 -5.39
C ARG A 64 -0.96 -18.09 -5.74
N ASN A 65 0.12 -18.28 -6.45
CA ASN A 65 1.05 -17.21 -6.77
C ASN A 65 0.75 -16.48 -8.09
N THR A 66 -0.34 -16.79 -8.79
CA THR A 66 -0.71 -16.16 -10.07
C THR A 66 -2.17 -15.74 -10.15
N ASP A 67 -3.06 -16.40 -9.43
CA ASP A 67 -4.51 -16.30 -9.64
C ASP A 67 -5.23 -15.89 -8.34
N CYS A 68 -4.70 -14.95 -7.59
CA CYS A 68 -5.29 -14.55 -6.31
C CYS A 68 -6.70 -13.95 -6.48
N GLY A 69 -6.89 -13.00 -7.39
CA GLY A 69 -8.19 -12.43 -7.76
C GLY A 69 -9.01 -11.77 -6.63
N SER A 70 -8.45 -11.63 -5.44
CA SER A 70 -9.14 -11.06 -4.28
C SER A 70 -9.38 -9.56 -4.40
N ARG A 71 -10.41 -9.06 -3.72
CA ARG A 71 -10.70 -7.63 -3.68
C ARG A 71 -11.07 -7.14 -2.27
N ILE A 72 -10.60 -5.94 -1.94
CA ILE A 72 -10.91 -5.21 -0.69
C ILE A 72 -11.43 -3.84 -1.10
N THR A 73 -12.77 -3.65 -1.06
CA THR A 73 -13.38 -2.49 -1.69
C THR A 73 -14.47 -1.84 -0.83
N ASP A 74 -14.67 -0.53 -1.00
CA ASP A 74 -15.77 0.19 -0.36
C ASP A 74 -15.81 0.10 1.18
N ASN A 75 -14.70 -0.17 1.86
CA ASN A 75 -14.69 -0.24 3.32
C ASN A 75 -14.44 1.13 3.95
N THR A 76 -15.12 1.39 5.06
CA THR A 76 -14.85 2.55 5.91
C THR A 76 -14.08 2.09 7.15
N ILE A 77 -12.84 2.55 7.28
CA ILE A 77 -11.89 2.04 8.28
C ILE A 77 -11.36 3.20 9.13
N SER A 78 -11.55 3.12 10.44
CA SER A 78 -10.91 4.00 11.41
C SER A 78 -10.08 3.17 12.38
N VAL A 79 -8.77 3.43 12.42
CA VAL A 79 -7.83 2.69 13.27
C VAL A 79 -7.02 3.63 14.15
N CYS A 80 -6.76 3.19 15.37
CA CYS A 80 -6.00 3.92 16.37
C CYS A 80 -5.03 3.00 17.11
N GLN A 81 -4.10 3.60 17.85
CA GLN A 81 -3.23 2.86 18.75
C GLN A 81 -4.05 2.18 19.85
N THR A 82 -3.75 0.94 20.13
CA THR A 82 -4.39 0.13 21.19
C THR A 82 -3.31 -0.52 22.06
N ALA A 83 -3.72 -1.20 23.12
CA ALA A 83 -2.78 -1.92 23.98
C ALA A 83 -2.02 -3.05 23.23
N GLU A 84 -2.67 -3.66 22.24
CA GLU A 84 -2.07 -4.75 21.44
C GLU A 84 -1.43 -4.27 20.13
N MET A 85 -1.68 -3.02 19.72
CA MET A 85 -1.23 -2.49 18.44
C MET A 85 -0.65 -1.08 18.58
N ASP A 86 0.66 -1.00 18.78
CA ASP A 86 1.41 0.26 18.89
C ASP A 86 1.55 1.00 17.55
N LYS A 87 1.48 0.27 16.44
CA LYS A 87 1.59 0.79 15.06
C LYS A 87 0.34 0.46 14.26
N PRO A 88 -0.75 1.20 14.46
CA PRO A 88 -2.01 0.95 13.76
C PRO A 88 -1.84 1.12 12.24
N ARG A 89 -2.59 0.34 11.49
CA ARG A 89 -2.64 0.41 10.03
C ARG A 89 -4.05 0.15 9.54
N GLY A 90 -4.49 0.93 8.57
CA GLY A 90 -5.76 0.66 7.91
C GLY A 90 -5.79 -0.74 7.31
N MET A 91 -4.77 -1.05 6.48
CA MET A 91 -4.60 -2.37 5.88
C MET A 91 -3.16 -2.86 5.94
N PHE A 92 -3.00 -4.17 6.13
CA PHE A 92 -1.71 -4.86 6.07
C PHE A 92 -1.81 -6.05 5.11
N LEU A 93 -1.24 -5.88 3.93
CA LEU A 93 -1.27 -6.83 2.83
C LEU A 93 0.11 -7.47 2.75
N TYR A 94 0.19 -8.73 3.10
CA TYR A 94 1.47 -9.37 3.31
C TYR A 94 1.59 -10.70 2.56
N GLY A 95 2.47 -10.69 1.60
CA GLY A 95 3.03 -11.87 1.00
C GLY A 95 4.52 -11.94 1.31
N GLY A 96 5.23 -12.87 0.72
CA GLY A 96 6.62 -12.73 0.57
C GLY A 96 7.58 -13.45 1.42
N LYS A 97 8.81 -13.07 1.18
CA LYS A 97 9.99 -13.73 1.73
C LYS A 97 10.03 -13.57 3.24
N ALA A 98 10.27 -14.68 3.90
CA ALA A 98 10.51 -14.69 5.34
C ALA A 98 11.63 -13.70 5.71
N THR A 99 11.31 -12.71 6.50
CA THR A 99 12.31 -11.93 7.23
C THR A 99 12.32 -12.39 8.68
N GLY A 100 13.35 -13.12 9.07
CA GLY A 100 13.70 -13.45 10.45
C GLY A 100 12.85 -14.49 11.19
N LYS A 101 11.55 -14.33 11.32
CA LYS A 101 10.69 -15.23 12.11
C LYS A 101 9.55 -15.90 11.33
N MET A 102 9.40 -15.60 10.06
CA MET A 102 8.36 -16.19 9.21
C MET A 102 8.92 -17.42 8.48
N PRO A 103 8.09 -18.44 8.21
CA PRO A 103 8.54 -19.63 7.49
C PRO A 103 9.09 -19.26 6.11
N ALA A 104 10.17 -19.92 5.68
CA ALA A 104 10.72 -19.77 4.35
C ALA A 104 9.67 -20.16 3.30
N GLY A 105 9.55 -19.38 2.22
CA GLY A 105 8.69 -19.68 1.09
C GLY A 105 7.27 -19.14 1.17
N ASN A 106 7.08 -17.95 1.73
CA ASN A 106 5.81 -17.24 1.58
C ASN A 106 5.49 -16.97 0.11
N TYR A 107 4.21 -16.88 -0.21
CA TYR A 107 3.76 -16.49 -1.55
C TYR A 107 3.64 -14.97 -1.65
N ALA A 108 3.95 -14.43 -2.80
CA ALA A 108 3.56 -13.06 -3.11
C ALA A 108 2.03 -12.93 -3.14
N VAL A 109 1.53 -11.73 -2.89
CA VAL A 109 0.13 -11.40 -3.13
C VAL A 109 0.00 -10.94 -4.57
N TYR A 110 -0.69 -11.72 -5.39
CA TYR A 110 -0.89 -11.44 -6.81
C TYR A 110 -2.31 -10.96 -7.11
N ASN A 111 -2.42 -10.02 -8.06
CA ASN A 111 -3.69 -9.60 -8.66
C ASN A 111 -4.77 -9.19 -7.64
N LEU A 112 -4.35 -8.66 -6.49
CA LEU A 112 -5.27 -8.11 -5.50
C LEU A 112 -5.73 -6.72 -5.94
N THR A 113 -7.02 -6.47 -5.86
CA THR A 113 -7.60 -5.13 -6.03
C THR A 113 -7.98 -4.55 -4.67
N VAL A 114 -7.48 -3.34 -4.39
CA VAL A 114 -7.82 -2.56 -3.19
C VAL A 114 -8.33 -1.21 -3.66
N SER A 115 -9.65 -1.00 -3.63
CA SER A 115 -10.20 0.23 -4.17
C SER A 115 -11.34 0.84 -3.34
N ASP A 116 -11.56 2.12 -3.53
CA ASP A 116 -12.71 2.85 -2.98
C ASP A 116 -12.83 2.81 -1.45
N ASN A 117 -11.72 2.54 -0.76
CA ASN A 117 -11.74 2.48 0.70
C ASN A 117 -11.46 3.87 1.31
N THR A 118 -12.19 4.19 2.38
CA THR A 118 -11.93 5.37 3.19
C THR A 118 -11.25 4.95 4.48
N ILE A 119 -10.01 5.43 4.70
CA ILE A 119 -9.17 5.06 5.83
C ILE A 119 -8.81 6.30 6.64
N THR A 120 -9.20 6.32 7.91
CA THR A 120 -8.74 7.29 8.91
C THR A 120 -7.83 6.59 9.90
N THR A 121 -6.64 7.12 10.15
CA THR A 121 -5.63 6.39 10.94
C THR A 121 -4.77 7.33 11.80
N THR A 122 -4.36 6.85 12.98
CA THR A 122 -3.28 7.48 13.75
C THR A 122 -1.91 6.88 13.45
N GLY A 123 -1.82 5.97 12.47
CA GLY A 123 -0.60 5.31 12.00
C GLY A 123 -0.51 5.26 10.48
N GLY A 124 -0.22 4.09 9.91
CA GLY A 124 -0.15 3.89 8.47
C GLY A 124 -1.50 3.63 7.81
N GLY A 125 -1.63 3.96 6.52
CA GLY A 125 -2.80 3.65 5.72
C GLY A 125 -2.79 2.20 5.21
N ILE A 126 -2.24 1.97 4.03
CA ILE A 126 -2.11 0.66 3.39
C ILE A 126 -0.62 0.29 3.34
N THR A 127 -0.27 -0.83 3.94
CA THR A 127 1.09 -1.39 3.86
C THR A 127 1.04 -2.67 3.05
N GLY A 128 1.76 -2.71 1.94
CA GLY A 128 1.92 -3.87 1.08
C GLY A 128 3.34 -4.41 1.13
N THR A 129 3.50 -5.69 1.39
CA THR A 129 4.77 -6.40 1.29
C THR A 129 4.64 -7.53 0.29
N ASP A 130 5.56 -7.58 -0.66
CA ASP A 130 5.59 -8.53 -1.78
C ASP A 130 4.24 -8.61 -2.54
N LEU A 131 3.72 -7.44 -2.86
CA LEU A 131 2.58 -7.31 -3.78
C LEU A 131 3.08 -7.36 -5.22
N GLN A 132 2.40 -8.11 -6.07
CA GLN A 132 2.76 -8.24 -7.48
C GLN A 132 1.53 -8.13 -8.38
N ASN A 133 1.61 -7.25 -9.38
CA ASN A 133 0.52 -6.96 -10.31
C ASN A 133 -0.82 -6.61 -9.62
N CYS A 134 -0.75 -5.98 -8.46
CA CYS A 134 -1.91 -5.53 -7.71
C CYS A 134 -2.33 -4.11 -8.13
N THR A 135 -3.61 -3.81 -7.93
CA THR A 135 -4.16 -2.46 -8.15
C THR A 135 -4.64 -1.88 -6.83
N LEU A 136 -4.11 -0.70 -6.47
CA LEU A 136 -4.54 0.10 -5.33
C LEU A 136 -5.09 1.42 -5.88
N ALA A 137 -6.42 1.54 -5.95
CA ALA A 137 -7.05 2.66 -6.66
C ALA A 137 -8.14 3.36 -5.85
N ASP A 138 -8.31 4.66 -6.08
CA ASP A 138 -9.42 5.44 -5.56
C ASP A 138 -9.58 5.39 -4.01
N ASN A 139 -8.51 5.03 -3.27
CA ASN A 139 -8.56 5.00 -1.81
C ASN A 139 -8.31 6.41 -1.23
N ARG A 140 -9.06 6.74 -0.19
CA ARG A 140 -8.90 7.98 0.57
C ARG A 140 -8.29 7.69 1.93
N ILE A 141 -7.08 8.17 2.17
CA ILE A 141 -6.30 7.92 3.39
C ILE A 141 -6.01 9.23 4.10
N THR A 142 -6.48 9.38 5.33
CA THR A 142 -6.27 10.55 6.16
C THR A 142 -5.64 10.17 7.49
N HIS A 143 -4.51 10.79 7.80
CA HIS A 143 -3.89 10.64 9.11
C HIS A 143 -4.45 11.68 10.09
N THR A 144 -4.70 11.24 11.31
CA THR A 144 -5.14 12.10 12.42
C THR A 144 -4.12 12.06 13.55
N GLY A 145 -3.54 13.22 13.89
CA GLY A 145 -2.55 13.34 14.93
C GLY A 145 -1.15 13.72 14.43
N ALA A 146 -0.14 13.46 15.24
CA ALA A 146 1.26 13.76 14.89
C ALA A 146 1.84 12.64 14.02
N ALA A 147 2.09 12.92 12.75
CA ALA A 147 2.68 11.95 11.83
C ALA A 147 4.13 11.65 12.20
N LYS A 148 4.47 10.37 12.30
CA LYS A 148 5.81 9.83 12.56
C LYS A 148 6.36 9.21 11.27
N GLU A 149 7.63 8.88 11.21
CA GLU A 149 8.26 8.23 10.04
C GLU A 149 7.56 6.97 9.55
N THR A 150 6.87 6.28 10.43
CA THR A 150 6.09 5.07 10.13
C THR A 150 4.70 5.35 9.58
N THR A 151 4.24 6.61 9.56
CA THR A 151 2.91 7.00 9.08
C THR A 151 2.94 7.25 7.58
N VAL A 152 2.88 6.18 6.81
CA VAL A 152 2.86 6.23 5.34
C VAL A 152 1.45 5.94 4.83
N GLY A 153 1.01 6.70 3.83
CA GLY A 153 -0.30 6.50 3.21
C GLY A 153 -0.39 5.15 2.52
N ILE A 154 0.39 4.97 1.46
CA ILE A 154 0.56 3.68 0.78
C ILE A 154 2.05 3.35 0.77
N LEU A 155 2.43 2.29 1.47
CA LEU A 155 3.78 1.76 1.52
C LEU A 155 3.87 0.46 0.73
N LEU A 156 4.77 0.40 -0.24
CA LEU A 156 5.17 -0.79 -0.96
C LEU A 156 6.58 -1.19 -0.53
N HIS A 157 6.73 -2.41 -0.04
CA HIS A 157 7.98 -3.00 0.41
C HIS A 157 8.23 -4.30 -0.35
N GLY A 158 9.30 -4.38 -1.13
CA GLY A 158 9.61 -5.56 -1.95
C GLY A 158 8.53 -5.91 -2.98
N SER A 159 7.74 -4.93 -3.41
CA SER A 159 6.53 -5.10 -4.21
C SER A 159 6.73 -4.56 -5.63
N SER A 160 6.32 -5.30 -6.66
CA SER A 160 6.67 -4.94 -8.04
C SER A 160 5.49 -5.04 -9.01
N GLY A 161 5.53 -4.18 -10.06
CA GLY A 161 4.55 -4.22 -11.13
C GLY A 161 3.14 -3.80 -10.71
N ASN A 162 3.00 -3.04 -9.62
CA ASN A 162 1.68 -2.64 -9.11
C ASN A 162 1.26 -1.29 -9.69
N LEU A 163 -0.05 -1.12 -9.84
CA LEU A 163 -0.68 0.14 -10.20
C LEU A 163 -1.27 0.81 -8.94
N ILE A 164 -0.77 2.01 -8.63
CA ILE A 164 -1.27 2.85 -7.54
C ILE A 164 -1.83 4.12 -8.15
N GLU A 165 -3.16 4.19 -8.29
CA GLU A 165 -3.76 5.29 -9.02
C GLU A 165 -4.92 5.97 -8.29
N LYS A 166 -5.11 7.27 -8.57
CA LYS A 166 -6.23 8.08 -8.08
C LYS A 166 -6.44 8.07 -6.56
N ASN A 167 -5.45 7.64 -5.78
CA ASN A 167 -5.56 7.67 -4.33
C ASN A 167 -5.36 9.09 -3.80
N THR A 168 -6.02 9.38 -2.68
CA THR A 168 -5.83 10.63 -1.93
C THR A 168 -5.20 10.33 -0.59
N CYS A 169 -4.02 10.92 -0.32
CA CYS A 169 -3.27 10.78 0.93
C CYS A 169 -3.09 12.13 1.60
N THR A 170 -3.56 12.29 2.83
CA THR A 170 -3.53 13.57 3.55
C THR A 170 -2.91 13.48 4.94
N ALA A 171 -2.07 14.45 5.28
CA ALA A 171 -1.46 14.67 6.60
C ALA A 171 -0.53 13.53 7.10
N LEU A 172 0.06 12.79 6.21
CA LEU A 172 0.98 11.67 6.50
C LEU A 172 2.45 12.12 6.50
N HIS A 173 3.35 11.30 7.03
CA HIS A 173 4.79 11.53 6.91
C HIS A 173 5.20 11.44 5.42
N ASN A 174 4.89 10.31 4.76
CA ASN A 174 4.91 10.20 3.30
C ASN A 174 3.53 9.80 2.79
N GLY A 175 3.10 10.37 1.68
CA GLY A 175 1.86 9.94 1.01
C GLY A 175 2.02 8.57 0.38
N LEU A 176 3.00 8.44 -0.52
CA LEU A 176 3.32 7.21 -1.25
C LEU A 176 4.80 6.86 -1.05
N LYS A 177 5.09 5.60 -0.75
CA LYS A 177 6.48 5.14 -0.57
C LYS A 177 6.71 3.78 -1.21
N CYS A 178 7.74 3.70 -2.05
CA CYS A 178 8.28 2.46 -2.61
C CYS A 178 9.68 2.23 -2.03
N MET A 179 9.95 1.08 -1.44
CA MET A 179 11.24 0.78 -0.85
C MET A 179 11.62 -0.70 -0.96
N ASP A 180 12.92 -0.97 -0.76
CA ASP A 180 13.48 -2.31 -0.67
C ASP A 180 13.09 -3.22 -1.85
N ALA A 181 13.58 -2.86 -3.04
CA ALA A 181 13.33 -3.56 -4.30
C ALA A 181 11.85 -3.54 -4.78
N SER A 182 11.13 -2.46 -4.49
CA SER A 182 9.80 -2.23 -5.06
C SER A 182 9.91 -1.68 -6.50
N HIS A 183 10.21 -2.58 -7.45
CA HIS A 183 10.52 -2.21 -8.83
C HIS A 183 9.28 -2.07 -9.71
N SER A 184 9.40 -1.26 -10.78
CA SER A 184 8.42 -1.19 -11.87
C SER A 184 6.97 -0.94 -11.41
N ASN A 185 6.78 -0.18 -10.34
CA ASN A 185 5.46 0.26 -9.91
C ASN A 185 5.06 1.54 -10.63
N GLU A 186 3.78 1.70 -10.94
CA GLU A 186 3.21 2.90 -11.51
C GLU A 186 2.40 3.67 -10.45
N LEU A 187 2.83 4.89 -10.14
CA LEU A 187 2.16 5.84 -9.24
C LEU A 187 1.52 6.92 -10.09
N ARG A 188 0.22 6.79 -10.42
CA ARG A 188 -0.44 7.64 -11.40
C ARG A 188 -1.65 8.37 -10.84
N SER A 189 -1.77 9.65 -11.20
CA SER A 189 -2.98 10.47 -10.90
C SER A 189 -3.36 10.51 -9.41
N ASN A 190 -2.40 10.29 -8.48
CA ASN A 190 -2.67 10.37 -7.06
C ASN A 190 -2.62 11.82 -6.57
N THR A 191 -3.34 12.10 -5.48
CA THR A 191 -3.29 13.38 -4.78
C THR A 191 -2.65 13.19 -3.40
N VAL A 192 -1.56 13.92 -3.15
CA VAL A 192 -0.88 13.94 -1.84
C VAL A 192 -0.85 15.35 -1.29
N THR A 193 -1.36 15.52 -0.09
CA THR A 193 -1.43 16.85 0.55
C THR A 193 -0.93 16.80 2.00
N ASN A 194 -0.30 17.90 2.43
CA ASN A 194 0.15 18.10 3.82
C ASN A 194 1.10 16.99 4.30
N SER A 195 2.04 16.55 3.46
CA SER A 195 3.05 15.57 3.88
C SER A 195 4.08 16.22 4.82
N ARG A 196 4.47 15.50 5.87
CA ARG A 196 5.47 15.98 6.84
C ARG A 196 6.90 15.68 6.44
N SER A 197 7.10 14.86 5.42
CA SER A 197 8.37 14.61 4.77
C SER A 197 8.13 14.69 3.26
N SER A 198 8.84 13.89 2.47
CA SER A 198 8.60 13.84 1.02
C SER A 198 7.25 13.21 0.70
N ALA A 199 6.48 13.86 -0.17
CA ALA A 199 5.14 13.37 -0.49
C ALA A 199 5.18 12.01 -1.20
N VAL A 200 6.08 11.85 -2.18
CA VAL A 200 6.43 10.59 -2.83
C VAL A 200 7.88 10.26 -2.52
N CYS A 201 8.14 9.07 -1.99
CA CYS A 201 9.46 8.62 -1.58
C CYS A 201 9.80 7.28 -2.25
N ILE A 202 10.92 7.22 -3.00
CA ILE A 202 11.37 6.04 -3.74
C ILE A 202 12.79 5.72 -3.30
N VAL A 203 12.97 4.56 -2.65
CA VAL A 203 14.27 4.13 -2.11
C VAL A 203 14.57 2.72 -2.57
N ASP A 204 15.80 2.49 -3.06
CA ASP A 204 16.26 1.17 -3.54
C ASP A 204 15.28 0.47 -4.53
N SER A 205 14.60 1.26 -5.36
CA SER A 205 13.51 0.79 -6.23
C SER A 205 13.65 1.33 -7.65
N ASN A 206 13.84 0.44 -8.62
CA ASN A 206 14.13 0.81 -10.00
C ASN A 206 12.89 0.78 -10.90
N GLY A 207 12.91 1.59 -11.97
CA GLY A 207 11.86 1.58 -13.00
C GLY A 207 10.49 2.06 -12.52
N VAL A 208 10.44 2.80 -11.41
CA VAL A 208 9.17 3.34 -10.88
C VAL A 208 8.71 4.51 -11.76
N GLU A 209 7.45 4.50 -12.15
CA GLU A 209 6.83 5.61 -12.88
C GLU A 209 5.98 6.46 -11.92
N VAL A 210 6.20 7.76 -11.91
CA VAL A 210 5.43 8.75 -11.13
C VAL A 210 4.85 9.74 -12.10
N THR A 211 3.57 9.60 -12.42
CA THR A 211 2.97 10.34 -13.54
C THR A 211 1.64 10.97 -13.14
N GLU A 212 1.43 12.22 -13.60
CA GLU A 212 0.14 12.91 -13.44
C GLU A 212 -0.32 13.12 -11.98
N ASN A 213 0.58 13.00 -11.00
CA ASN A 213 0.20 13.19 -9.61
C ASN A 213 0.09 14.67 -9.25
N THR A 214 -0.82 14.97 -8.33
CA THR A 214 -0.98 16.29 -7.72
C THR A 214 -0.43 16.25 -6.30
N ILE A 215 0.64 17.00 -6.05
CA ILE A 215 1.34 17.04 -4.77
C ILE A 215 1.30 18.48 -4.26
N ARG A 216 0.75 18.69 -3.07
CA ARG A 216 0.59 20.03 -2.49
C ARG A 216 0.94 20.05 -1.02
N THR A 217 1.59 21.13 -0.62
CA THR A 217 1.88 21.44 0.78
C THR A 217 2.64 20.31 1.48
N GLY A 218 3.92 20.30 1.35
CA GLY A 218 4.79 19.31 2.00
C GLY A 218 5.97 19.96 2.72
N ALA A 219 6.39 19.36 3.83
CA ALA A 219 7.45 19.94 4.66
C ALA A 219 8.84 19.84 4.01
N THR A 220 9.09 18.86 3.16
CA THR A 220 10.39 18.71 2.49
C THR A 220 10.24 18.63 0.95
N ASN A 221 10.27 17.45 0.36
CA ASN A 221 10.29 17.31 -1.08
C ASN A 221 8.93 16.83 -1.63
N GLY A 222 8.61 17.25 -2.84
CA GLY A 222 7.48 16.67 -3.57
C GLY A 222 7.77 15.20 -3.91
N ILE A 223 8.81 14.96 -4.70
CA ILE A 223 9.29 13.61 -5.03
C ILE A 223 10.74 13.48 -4.60
N PHE A 224 11.04 12.47 -3.77
CA PHE A 224 12.38 12.12 -3.34
C PHE A 224 12.75 10.73 -3.84
N MET A 225 13.96 10.62 -4.42
CA MET A 225 14.52 9.34 -4.87
C MET A 225 15.90 9.13 -4.29
N GLN A 226 16.16 7.92 -3.80
CA GLN A 226 17.46 7.51 -3.29
C GLN A 226 17.82 6.10 -3.79
N ARG A 227 19.03 5.93 -4.31
CA ARG A 227 19.56 4.66 -4.87
C ARG A 227 18.61 3.95 -5.84
N SER A 228 17.87 4.73 -6.62
CA SER A 228 16.82 4.25 -7.51
C SER A 228 17.10 4.70 -8.94
N LYS A 229 16.97 3.80 -9.91
CA LYS A 229 17.36 4.05 -11.30
C LYS A 229 16.21 3.83 -12.27
N LYS A 230 16.34 4.41 -13.47
CA LYS A 230 15.40 4.24 -14.59
C LYS A 230 13.96 4.65 -14.25
N ALA A 231 13.77 5.60 -13.34
CA ALA A 231 12.44 6.12 -13.06
C ALA A 231 11.94 7.05 -14.17
N ARG A 232 10.64 7.24 -14.23
CA ARG A 232 9.99 8.24 -15.09
C ARG A 232 9.13 9.17 -14.24
N LEU A 233 9.43 10.45 -14.23
CA LEU A 233 8.74 11.48 -13.46
C LEU A 233 8.12 12.48 -14.43
N LEU A 234 6.87 12.27 -14.83
CA LEU A 234 6.26 12.99 -15.95
C LEU A 234 4.91 13.61 -15.56
N ARG A 235 4.66 14.82 -16.02
CA ARG A 235 3.38 15.52 -15.90
C ARG A 235 2.83 15.65 -14.46
N ASN A 236 3.71 15.69 -13.44
CA ASN A 236 3.28 15.91 -12.07
C ASN A 236 3.10 17.41 -11.81
N THR A 237 2.12 17.73 -10.99
CA THR A 237 1.94 19.08 -10.44
C THR A 237 2.40 19.08 -8.99
N ILE A 238 3.45 19.85 -8.68
CA ILE A 238 4.08 19.89 -7.35
C ILE A 238 4.08 21.34 -6.87
N GLN A 239 3.47 21.62 -5.74
CA GLN A 239 3.27 22.99 -5.25
C GLN A 239 3.53 23.10 -3.75
N ALA A 240 4.09 24.23 -3.33
CA ALA A 240 4.28 24.61 -1.93
C ALA A 240 5.04 23.54 -1.10
N MET A 241 6.20 23.12 -1.61
CA MET A 241 7.13 22.25 -0.89
C MET A 241 8.13 23.06 -0.07
N GLY A 242 8.45 22.59 1.14
CA GLY A 242 9.40 23.29 2.02
C GLY A 242 10.84 23.30 1.52
N HIS A 243 11.24 22.31 0.72
CA HIS A 243 12.59 22.23 0.15
C HIS A 243 12.58 22.12 -1.37
N ASN A 244 12.40 20.92 -1.91
CA ASN A 244 12.53 20.70 -3.36
C ASN A 244 11.24 20.14 -3.98
N GLY A 245 10.93 20.52 -5.22
CA GLY A 245 9.92 19.84 -6.00
C GLY A 245 10.32 18.39 -6.27
N ILE A 246 11.50 18.18 -6.84
CA ILE A 246 12.10 16.86 -7.12
C ILE A 246 13.52 16.82 -6.60
N CYS A 247 13.87 15.78 -5.84
CA CYS A 247 15.19 15.53 -5.30
C CYS A 247 15.67 14.12 -5.68
N LEU A 248 16.79 14.03 -6.41
CA LEU A 248 17.46 12.77 -6.78
C LEU A 248 18.76 12.65 -5.98
N ALA A 249 18.86 11.63 -5.14
CA ALA A 249 20.00 11.40 -4.26
C ALA A 249 20.68 10.04 -4.55
N GLU A 250 21.95 9.93 -4.18
CA GLU A 250 22.73 8.68 -4.17
C GLU A 250 22.61 7.83 -5.45
N LYS A 251 23.14 8.33 -6.56
CA LYS A 251 23.17 7.64 -7.87
C LYS A 251 21.79 7.31 -8.46
N SER A 252 20.76 8.02 -8.03
CA SER A 252 19.44 7.89 -8.64
C SER A 252 19.41 8.47 -10.06
N THR A 253 18.64 7.86 -10.95
CA THR A 253 18.42 8.34 -12.31
C THR A 253 16.94 8.33 -12.68
N ALA A 254 16.49 9.40 -13.32
CA ALA A 254 15.12 9.51 -13.78
C ALA A 254 15.05 10.27 -15.11
N ALA A 255 14.11 9.87 -15.98
CA ALA A 255 13.64 10.73 -17.06
C ALA A 255 12.56 11.65 -16.51
N THR A 256 12.74 12.95 -16.65
CA THR A 256 11.78 13.96 -16.17
C THR A 256 11.22 14.75 -17.35
N GLY A 257 9.94 15.11 -17.28
CA GLY A 257 9.33 15.92 -18.34
C GLY A 257 7.96 16.44 -17.99
N SER A 258 7.64 17.63 -18.48
CA SER A 258 6.33 18.28 -18.34
C SER A 258 5.81 18.38 -16.90
N ASN A 259 6.69 18.38 -15.89
CA ASN A 259 6.30 18.59 -14.51
C ASN A 259 6.10 20.09 -14.27
N ARG A 260 5.05 20.46 -13.54
CA ARG A 260 4.78 21.82 -13.07
C ARG A 260 5.16 21.92 -11.60
N ILE A 261 6.14 22.77 -11.29
CA ILE A 261 6.65 22.96 -9.93
C ILE A 261 6.52 24.45 -9.58
N SER A 262 5.88 24.75 -8.47
CA SER A 262 5.67 26.12 -7.97
C SER A 262 5.62 26.19 -6.43
#